data_e2680224c1f7ec3cdbc235e1a3bd4b31
#
_entry.id   e2680224c1f7ec3cdbc235e1a3bd4b31
#
_cell.length_a   1.000
_cell.length_b   1.000
_cell.length_c   1.000
_cell.angle_alpha   90.00
_cell.angle_beta   90.00
_cell.angle_gamma   90.00
#
_symmetry.space_group_name_H-M   'P 1'
#
loop_
_entity.id
_entity.type
_entity.pdbx_description
1 polymer ?
#
loop_
_entity_poly.entity_id
_entity_poly.type
_entity_poly.pdbx_seq_one_letter_code
_entity_poly.pdbx_strand_id
1 'polypeptide(L)'
;MGTITPRKRKDGSIGHTAQIRLKKGGKVIYTEAETFDRRSAAEAWLKKRERELAEPGALESAQKEDPPLKDAIDRYRRESKRDLGRTKSQVLRAIEDSALGAMKCSEVSSQAIVSFAQTLNVKPQTVGNYMSHLAAVFSVARPAWGYPLREGQIEDARVVLKKLGQSSRSAKRDRRPTIEEINRLLDYYTEMDSRERAEIPMREIIVFALYSTRRQEEITRVTWEDYEGDRVLVRDMKHPGQKIGNDTWCDLPPEARRVIDTLPRGKGAIFPYNHRSISGSFTKACKFLTIPDLHFHDLRHEGASRLFEMGLNIPHVAAVTGHRSWASLKRYTHLRQTGDKWAGWKWLDLIAPVQAQS
;
A
#
# COMPACT_ATOMS: atom_id res chain seq x y z
N MET A 1 10.69 -21.41 45.64
CA MET A 1 9.67 -22.39 46.14
C MET A 1 8.29 -21.77 46.01
N GLY A 2 7.39 -22.52 45.41
CA GLY A 2 6.01 -22.09 45.27
C GLY A 2 5.20 -22.35 46.55
N THR A 3 4.09 -21.64 46.68
CA THR A 3 3.17 -21.77 47.83
C THR A 3 1.74 -22.02 47.32
N ILE A 4 0.95 -22.77 48.08
CA ILE A 4 -0.47 -22.98 47.77
C ILE A 4 -1.31 -22.40 48.90
N THR A 5 -2.20 -21.45 48.55
CA THR A 5 -3.05 -20.77 49.54
C THR A 5 -4.52 -21.08 49.22
N PRO A 6 -5.31 -21.61 50.16
CA PRO A 6 -6.74 -21.78 49.97
C PRO A 6 -7.43 -20.41 50.03
N ARG A 7 -8.36 -20.14 49.12
CA ARG A 7 -9.18 -18.91 49.08
C ARG A 7 -10.67 -19.28 48.92
N LYS A 8 -11.50 -18.72 49.76
CA LYS A 8 -12.96 -18.87 49.68
C LYS A 8 -13.47 -17.98 48.53
N ARG A 9 -14.24 -18.57 47.61
CA ARG A 9 -14.89 -17.85 46.50
C ARG A 9 -16.23 -17.26 46.94
N LYS A 10 -16.80 -16.38 46.09
CA LYS A 10 -18.12 -15.77 46.38
C LYS A 10 -19.26 -16.77 46.46
N ASP A 11 -19.15 -17.91 45.79
CA ASP A 11 -20.11 -19.02 45.79
C ASP A 11 -19.94 -19.97 46.98
N GLY A 12 -19.02 -19.68 47.90
CA GLY A 12 -18.73 -20.50 49.08
C GLY A 12 -17.74 -21.64 48.85
N SER A 13 -17.35 -21.94 47.63
CA SER A 13 -16.34 -22.97 47.31
C SER A 13 -14.93 -22.53 47.71
N ILE A 14 -14.04 -23.52 47.89
CA ILE A 14 -12.62 -23.24 48.20
C ILE A 14 -11.78 -23.45 46.95
N GLY A 15 -11.17 -22.38 46.45
CA GLY A 15 -10.14 -22.44 45.40
C GLY A 15 -8.74 -22.53 46.02
N HIS A 16 -7.85 -23.24 45.35
CA HIS A 16 -6.43 -23.40 45.77
C HIS A 16 -5.55 -22.60 44.80
N THR A 17 -5.02 -21.46 45.26
CA THR A 17 -4.11 -20.61 44.46
C THR A 17 -2.66 -21.08 44.67
N ALA A 18 -2.09 -21.66 43.62
CA ALA A 18 -0.66 -21.96 43.56
C ALA A 18 0.09 -20.70 43.10
N GLN A 19 1.13 -20.33 43.81
CA GLN A 19 1.95 -19.17 43.49
C GLN A 19 3.43 -19.53 43.49
N ILE A 20 4.13 -19.20 42.39
CA ILE A 20 5.59 -19.24 42.28
C ILE A 20 6.13 -17.85 42.45
N ARG A 21 7.17 -17.69 43.28
CA ARG A 21 7.86 -16.43 43.45
C ARG A 21 9.37 -16.69 43.50
N LEU A 22 10.05 -16.30 42.43
CA LEU A 22 11.52 -16.41 42.32
C LEU A 22 12.20 -15.13 42.76
N LYS A 23 13.26 -15.26 43.56
CA LYS A 23 14.05 -14.14 44.06
C LYS A 23 15.52 -14.28 43.62
N LYS A 24 16.17 -13.15 43.26
CA LYS A 24 17.61 -13.08 43.03
C LYS A 24 18.14 -11.84 43.75
N GLY A 25 19.17 -12.02 44.62
CA GLY A 25 19.70 -10.93 45.43
C GLY A 25 18.67 -10.24 46.32
N GLY A 26 17.72 -11.01 46.89
CA GLY A 26 16.66 -10.49 47.77
C GLY A 26 15.46 -9.84 47.06
N LYS A 27 15.60 -9.50 45.77
CA LYS A 27 14.52 -8.91 44.95
C LYS A 27 13.71 -9.99 44.25
N VAL A 28 12.39 -9.81 44.19
CA VAL A 28 11.49 -10.69 43.41
C VAL A 28 11.72 -10.40 41.93
N ILE A 29 12.15 -11.43 41.19
CA ILE A 29 12.42 -11.34 39.75
C ILE A 29 11.32 -11.98 38.90
N TYR A 30 10.49 -12.82 39.50
CA TYR A 30 9.37 -13.47 38.82
C TYR A 30 8.25 -13.84 39.81
N THR A 31 7.01 -13.66 39.40
CA THR A 31 5.82 -14.09 40.13
C THR A 31 4.77 -14.60 39.16
N GLU A 32 4.25 -15.79 39.40
CA GLU A 32 3.15 -16.39 38.65
C GLU A 32 2.19 -17.06 39.65
N ALA A 33 0.89 -16.97 39.39
CA ALA A 33 -0.10 -17.60 40.26
C ALA A 33 -1.28 -18.11 39.42
N GLU A 34 -1.77 -19.29 39.76
CA GLU A 34 -2.95 -19.91 39.13
C GLU A 34 -3.84 -20.54 40.19
N THR A 35 -5.16 -20.50 39.98
CA THR A 35 -6.13 -20.97 40.96
C THR A 35 -6.87 -22.20 40.44
N PHE A 36 -6.91 -23.26 41.24
CA PHE A 36 -7.48 -24.54 40.91
C PHE A 36 -8.61 -24.88 41.87
N ASP A 37 -9.57 -25.74 41.46
CA ASP A 37 -10.65 -26.22 42.29
C ASP A 37 -10.19 -27.31 43.29
N ARG A 38 -9.09 -27.99 42.96
CA ARG A 38 -8.55 -29.07 43.79
C ARG A 38 -7.08 -28.77 44.15
N ARG A 39 -6.75 -29.04 45.41
CA ARG A 39 -5.38 -28.88 45.91
C ARG A 39 -4.36 -29.73 45.13
N SER A 40 -4.73 -30.98 44.79
CA SER A 40 -3.86 -31.87 44.00
C SER A 40 -3.52 -31.32 42.61
N ALA A 41 -4.48 -30.64 41.98
CA ALA A 41 -4.23 -29.98 40.70
C ALA A 41 -3.24 -28.78 40.84
N ALA A 42 -3.39 -28.00 41.91
CA ALA A 42 -2.49 -26.92 42.26
C ALA A 42 -1.06 -27.42 42.51
N GLU A 43 -0.92 -28.56 43.23
CA GLU A 43 0.37 -29.22 43.53
C GLU A 43 1.03 -29.77 42.26
N ALA A 44 0.25 -30.41 41.37
CA ALA A 44 0.74 -30.94 40.11
C ALA A 44 1.22 -29.79 39.17
N TRP A 45 0.45 -28.71 39.08
CA TRP A 45 0.85 -27.51 38.30
C TRP A 45 2.12 -26.90 38.86
N LEU A 46 2.20 -26.72 40.17
CA LEU A 46 3.36 -26.13 40.83
C LEU A 46 4.64 -26.91 40.51
N LYS A 47 4.61 -28.23 40.71
CA LYS A 47 5.74 -29.13 40.44
C LYS A 47 6.17 -29.11 38.98
N LYS A 48 5.19 -29.12 38.08
CA LYS A 48 5.43 -29.02 36.63
C LYS A 48 6.09 -27.68 36.28
N ARG A 49 5.52 -26.59 36.79
CA ARG A 49 5.95 -25.24 36.46
C ARG A 49 7.32 -24.87 37.05
N GLU A 50 7.61 -25.32 38.26
CA GLU A 50 8.95 -25.16 38.86
C GLU A 50 10.04 -25.87 38.03
N ARG A 51 9.73 -27.07 37.51
CA ARG A 51 10.65 -27.81 36.64
C ARG A 51 10.86 -27.07 35.31
N GLU A 52 9.81 -26.56 34.69
CA GLU A 52 9.90 -25.79 33.47
C GLU A 52 10.74 -24.52 33.67
N LEU A 53 10.53 -23.79 34.76
CA LEU A 53 11.28 -22.56 35.07
C LEU A 53 12.75 -22.79 35.46
N ALA A 54 13.11 -24.03 35.83
CA ALA A 54 14.47 -24.43 36.11
C ALA A 54 15.31 -24.70 34.85
N GLU A 55 14.66 -24.88 33.68
CA GLU A 55 15.37 -25.04 32.39
C GLU A 55 16.13 -23.77 32.02
N PRO A 56 17.35 -23.90 31.45
CA PRO A 56 18.14 -22.74 31.04
C PRO A 56 17.37 -21.82 30.07
N GLY A 57 17.25 -20.53 30.40
CA GLY A 57 16.54 -19.53 29.58
C GLY A 57 15.00 -19.53 29.74
N ALA A 58 14.41 -20.47 30.48
CA ALA A 58 12.96 -20.53 30.66
C ALA A 58 12.42 -19.36 31.49
N LEU A 59 13.16 -18.92 32.49
CA LEU A 59 12.78 -17.74 33.29
C LEU A 59 12.79 -16.45 32.46
N GLU A 60 13.77 -16.27 31.60
CA GLU A 60 13.87 -15.12 30.70
C GLU A 60 12.72 -15.16 29.68
N SER A 61 12.36 -16.35 29.21
CA SER A 61 11.22 -16.55 28.31
C SER A 61 9.88 -16.28 29.00
N ALA A 62 9.72 -16.70 30.27
CA ALA A 62 8.52 -16.46 31.07
C ALA A 62 8.33 -14.99 31.49
N GLN A 63 9.41 -14.21 31.51
CA GLN A 63 9.37 -12.76 31.78
C GLN A 63 9.02 -11.91 30.55
N LYS A 64 9.06 -12.49 29.34
CA LYS A 64 8.73 -11.75 28.14
C LYS A 64 7.22 -11.53 28.05
N GLU A 65 6.86 -10.30 27.74
CA GLU A 65 5.47 -9.97 27.44
C GLU A 65 5.02 -10.78 26.22
N ASP A 66 3.88 -11.44 26.35
CA ASP A 66 3.23 -12.21 25.29
C ASP A 66 1.80 -11.69 25.06
N PRO A 67 1.66 -10.46 24.55
CA PRO A 67 0.35 -9.87 24.30
C PRO A 67 -0.36 -10.51 23.11
N PRO A 68 -1.67 -10.28 22.92
CA PRO A 68 -2.35 -10.57 21.69
C PRO A 68 -1.73 -9.85 20.50
N LEU A 69 -1.80 -10.44 19.30
CA LEU A 69 -1.26 -9.84 18.07
C LEU A 69 -1.85 -8.44 17.80
N LYS A 70 -3.14 -8.22 18.12
CA LYS A 70 -3.77 -6.89 17.99
C LYS A 70 -3.04 -5.81 18.79
N ASP A 71 -2.52 -6.11 19.97
CA ASP A 71 -1.79 -5.16 20.81
C ASP A 71 -0.42 -4.84 20.20
N ALA A 72 0.23 -5.84 19.57
CA ALA A 72 1.46 -5.62 18.81
C ALA A 72 1.21 -4.73 17.56
N ILE A 73 0.09 -4.93 16.88
CA ILE A 73 -0.31 -4.11 15.72
C ILE A 73 -0.63 -2.68 16.18
N ASP A 74 -1.41 -2.51 17.26
CA ASP A 74 -1.74 -1.19 17.80
C ASP A 74 -0.48 -0.43 18.23
N ARG A 75 0.44 -1.10 18.93
CA ARG A 75 1.73 -0.53 19.30
C ARG A 75 2.53 -0.11 18.08
N TYR A 76 2.59 -0.96 17.04
CA TYR A 76 3.24 -0.62 15.78
C TYR A 76 2.65 0.64 15.14
N ARG A 77 1.33 0.82 15.19
CA ARG A 77 0.65 1.99 14.65
C ARG A 77 0.95 3.25 15.46
N ARG A 78 0.97 3.16 16.78
CA ARG A 78 1.23 4.29 17.67
C ARG A 78 2.69 4.77 17.63
N GLU A 79 3.64 3.83 17.58
CA GLU A 79 5.07 4.15 17.59
C GLU A 79 5.63 4.49 16.20
N SER A 80 4.87 4.22 15.12
CA SER A 80 5.30 4.57 13.77
C SER A 80 5.30 6.08 13.57
N LYS A 81 6.49 6.69 13.47
CA LYS A 81 6.64 8.12 13.14
C LYS A 81 6.22 8.46 11.71
N ARG A 82 6.10 7.47 10.83
CA ARG A 82 5.67 7.65 9.43
C ARG A 82 4.17 7.45 9.33
N ASP A 83 3.51 8.29 8.55
CA ASP A 83 2.13 8.02 8.16
C ASP A 83 2.04 6.66 7.47
N LEU A 84 1.23 5.78 8.02
CA LEU A 84 1.06 4.42 7.51
C LEU A 84 0.28 4.37 6.20
N GLY A 85 -0.33 5.46 5.81
CA GLY A 85 -1.21 5.52 4.65
C GLY A 85 -2.50 4.71 4.84
N ARG A 86 -3.55 5.11 4.11
CA ARG A 86 -4.91 4.55 4.27
C ARG A 86 -4.97 3.02 4.12
N THR A 87 -4.36 2.48 3.06
CA THR A 87 -4.44 1.04 2.76
C THR A 87 -3.80 0.20 3.86
N LYS A 88 -2.60 0.57 4.33
CA LYS A 88 -1.92 -0.16 5.40
C LYS A 88 -2.71 -0.10 6.70
N SER A 89 -3.24 1.07 7.05
CA SER A 89 -4.08 1.25 8.24
C SER A 89 -5.35 0.40 8.19
N GLN A 90 -6.02 0.33 7.04
CA GLN A 90 -7.21 -0.51 6.86
C GLN A 90 -6.89 -2.00 6.98
N VAL A 91 -5.80 -2.46 6.34
CA VAL A 91 -5.38 -3.86 6.41
C VAL A 91 -5.02 -4.26 7.84
N LEU A 92 -4.24 -3.44 8.54
CA LEU A 92 -3.86 -3.73 9.92
C LEU A 92 -5.07 -3.77 10.85
N ARG A 93 -6.03 -2.87 10.71
CA ARG A 93 -7.31 -2.93 11.47
C ARG A 93 -8.07 -4.21 11.18
N ALA A 94 -8.20 -4.62 9.92
CA ALA A 94 -8.88 -5.87 9.59
C ALA A 94 -8.21 -7.10 10.21
N ILE A 95 -6.89 -7.08 10.42
CA ILE A 95 -6.18 -8.14 11.14
C ILE A 95 -6.43 -8.03 12.65
N GLU A 96 -6.39 -6.84 13.23
CA GLU A 96 -6.70 -6.57 14.65
C GLU A 96 -8.08 -7.14 15.04
N ASP A 97 -9.08 -6.91 14.18
CA ASP A 97 -10.48 -7.31 14.39
C ASP A 97 -10.75 -8.80 14.12
N SER A 98 -9.75 -9.56 13.68
CA SER A 98 -9.89 -10.97 13.32
C SER A 98 -9.54 -11.91 14.47
N ALA A 99 -9.89 -13.21 14.32
CA ALA A 99 -9.46 -14.25 15.24
C ALA A 99 -7.92 -14.34 15.37
N LEU A 100 -7.18 -14.06 14.28
CA LEU A 100 -5.72 -14.01 14.31
C LEU A 100 -5.23 -12.87 15.22
N GLY A 101 -5.89 -11.71 15.21
CA GLY A 101 -5.56 -10.58 16.07
C GLY A 101 -5.74 -10.87 17.56
N ALA A 102 -6.68 -11.74 17.91
CA ALA A 102 -6.94 -12.15 19.30
C ALA A 102 -5.95 -13.20 19.84
N MET A 103 -5.17 -13.86 18.98
CA MET A 103 -4.18 -14.87 19.40
C MET A 103 -2.97 -14.21 20.07
N LYS A 104 -2.40 -14.88 21.08
CA LYS A 104 -1.12 -14.46 21.67
C LYS A 104 0.00 -14.49 20.64
N CYS A 105 0.94 -13.59 20.74
CA CYS A 105 2.08 -13.49 19.80
C CYS A 105 2.86 -14.81 19.67
N SER A 106 3.01 -15.57 20.76
CA SER A 106 3.65 -16.89 20.75
C SER A 106 2.87 -17.97 20.00
N GLU A 107 1.56 -17.82 19.90
CA GLU A 107 0.63 -18.79 19.28
C GLU A 107 0.46 -18.51 17.77
N VAL A 108 0.89 -17.36 17.29
CA VAL A 108 0.76 -16.99 15.87
C VAL A 108 1.69 -17.84 15.04
N SER A 109 1.16 -18.91 14.48
CA SER A 109 1.87 -19.85 13.59
C SER A 109 1.62 -19.55 12.11
N SER A 110 2.45 -20.12 11.23
CA SER A 110 2.22 -20.07 9.78
C SER A 110 0.87 -20.64 9.37
N GLN A 111 0.41 -21.69 10.06
CA GLN A 111 -0.91 -22.30 9.84
C GLN A 111 -2.04 -21.33 10.19
N ALA A 112 -1.94 -20.64 11.35
CA ALA A 112 -2.93 -19.64 11.76
C ALA A 112 -3.00 -18.48 10.75
N ILE A 113 -1.85 -18.01 10.25
CA ILE A 113 -1.77 -16.96 9.23
C ILE A 113 -2.40 -17.42 7.91
N VAL A 114 -2.12 -18.65 7.47
CA VAL A 114 -2.72 -19.23 6.25
C VAL A 114 -4.24 -19.36 6.42
N SER A 115 -4.71 -19.89 7.54
CA SER A 115 -6.14 -20.00 7.84
C SER A 115 -6.83 -18.63 7.82
N PHE A 116 -6.23 -17.61 8.43
CA PHE A 116 -6.74 -16.24 8.35
C PHE A 116 -6.80 -15.75 6.90
N ALA A 117 -5.73 -15.95 6.11
CA ALA A 117 -5.71 -15.52 4.72
C ALA A 117 -6.82 -16.17 3.88
N GLN A 118 -7.19 -17.41 4.19
CA GLN A 118 -8.29 -18.15 3.54
C GLN A 118 -9.67 -17.61 3.90
N THR A 119 -9.83 -16.96 5.04
CA THR A 119 -11.10 -16.29 5.39
C THR A 119 -11.31 -14.98 4.64
N LEU A 120 -10.25 -14.43 4.02
CA LEU A 120 -10.33 -13.19 3.28
C LEU A 120 -11.01 -13.41 1.91
N ASN A 121 -12.18 -12.84 1.72
CA ASN A 121 -12.87 -12.85 0.42
C ASN A 121 -12.34 -11.73 -0.50
N VAL A 122 -11.05 -11.82 -0.85
CA VAL A 122 -10.35 -10.81 -1.65
C VAL A 122 -9.49 -11.46 -2.74
N LYS A 123 -9.08 -10.66 -3.74
CA LYS A 123 -8.21 -11.14 -4.82
C LYS A 123 -6.84 -11.59 -4.26
N PRO A 124 -6.17 -12.58 -4.87
CA PRO A 124 -4.86 -13.07 -4.43
C PRO A 124 -3.78 -11.98 -4.26
N GLN A 125 -3.81 -10.94 -5.09
CA GLN A 125 -2.90 -9.79 -4.96
C GLN A 125 -3.15 -9.00 -3.66
N THR A 126 -4.40 -8.93 -3.23
CA THR A 126 -4.79 -8.26 -1.98
C THR A 126 -4.32 -9.07 -0.77
N VAL A 127 -4.43 -10.40 -0.81
CA VAL A 127 -3.84 -11.30 0.22
C VAL A 127 -2.33 -11.01 0.35
N GLY A 128 -1.61 -10.86 -0.76
CA GLY A 128 -0.19 -10.47 -0.75
C GLY A 128 0.08 -9.15 -0.02
N ASN A 129 -0.82 -8.17 -0.13
CA ASN A 129 -0.73 -6.91 0.61
C ASN A 129 -0.92 -7.12 2.12
N TYR A 130 -1.91 -7.94 2.53
CA TYR A 130 -2.11 -8.30 3.94
C TYR A 130 -0.84 -8.91 4.54
N MET A 131 -0.26 -9.89 3.86
CA MET A 131 0.98 -10.55 4.29
C MET A 131 2.15 -9.56 4.38
N SER A 132 2.24 -8.61 3.46
CA SER A 132 3.32 -7.61 3.46
C SER A 132 3.19 -6.62 4.62
N HIS A 133 1.97 -6.21 4.96
CA HIS A 133 1.74 -5.29 6.07
C HIS A 133 1.89 -5.98 7.42
N LEU A 134 1.46 -7.25 7.54
CA LEU A 134 1.67 -8.05 8.73
C LEU A 134 3.16 -8.33 8.98
N ALA A 135 3.92 -8.67 7.94
CA ALA A 135 5.37 -8.88 8.05
C ALA A 135 6.11 -7.65 8.59
N ALA A 136 5.65 -6.44 8.27
CA ALA A 136 6.24 -5.22 8.82
C ALA A 136 6.02 -5.08 10.34
N VAL A 137 4.96 -5.66 10.90
CA VAL A 137 4.76 -5.74 12.36
C VAL A 137 5.72 -6.76 12.97
N PHE A 138 5.84 -7.95 12.36
CA PHE A 138 6.75 -9.00 12.83
C PHE A 138 8.20 -8.55 12.88
N SER A 139 8.67 -7.81 11.86
CA SER A 139 10.05 -7.31 11.78
C SER A 139 10.41 -6.30 12.87
N VAL A 140 9.42 -5.67 13.51
CA VAL A 140 9.64 -4.71 14.61
C VAL A 140 9.35 -5.32 15.97
N ALA A 141 8.28 -6.11 16.08
CA ALA A 141 7.75 -6.55 17.37
C ALA A 141 8.76 -7.35 18.22
N ARG A 142 9.51 -8.26 17.60
CA ARG A 142 10.51 -9.04 18.31
C ARG A 142 11.76 -8.23 18.65
N PRO A 143 12.45 -7.56 17.72
CA PRO A 143 13.69 -6.85 18.03
C PRO A 143 13.45 -5.60 18.89
N ALA A 144 12.36 -4.88 18.72
CA ALA A 144 12.11 -3.63 19.45
C ALA A 144 11.42 -3.85 20.80
N TRP A 145 10.52 -4.84 20.92
CA TRP A 145 9.65 -5.00 22.08
C TRP A 145 9.81 -6.36 22.79
N GLY A 146 10.58 -7.27 22.21
CA GLY A 146 10.76 -8.62 22.75
C GLY A 146 9.55 -9.54 22.61
N TYR A 147 8.50 -9.13 21.90
CA TYR A 147 7.32 -9.96 21.68
C TYR A 147 7.68 -11.22 20.88
N PRO A 148 7.11 -12.40 21.19
CA PRO A 148 7.54 -13.68 20.63
C PRO A 148 7.02 -13.93 19.19
N LEU A 149 6.89 -12.91 18.36
CA LEU A 149 6.57 -13.03 16.94
C LEU A 149 7.80 -13.46 16.15
N ARG A 150 7.72 -14.60 15.46
CA ARG A 150 8.83 -15.14 14.66
C ARG A 150 8.62 -14.83 13.18
N GLU A 151 9.55 -14.11 12.56
CA GLU A 151 9.49 -13.77 11.14
C GLU A 151 9.36 -14.99 10.22
N GLY A 152 9.98 -16.12 10.56
CA GLY A 152 9.83 -17.37 9.82
C GLY A 152 8.38 -17.82 9.64
N GLN A 153 7.50 -17.55 10.59
CA GLN A 153 6.08 -17.92 10.47
C GLN A 153 5.37 -17.18 9.34
N ILE A 154 5.64 -15.90 9.17
CA ILE A 154 5.03 -15.13 8.07
C ILE A 154 5.67 -15.46 6.73
N GLU A 155 6.96 -15.77 6.69
CA GLU A 155 7.63 -16.18 5.45
C GLU A 155 7.13 -17.57 4.99
N ASP A 156 7.01 -18.53 5.89
CA ASP A 156 6.43 -19.84 5.59
C ASP A 156 4.98 -19.71 5.08
N ALA A 157 4.16 -18.89 5.74
CA ALA A 157 2.79 -18.62 5.29
C ALA A 157 2.76 -18.02 3.87
N ARG A 158 3.66 -17.09 3.55
CA ARG A 158 3.78 -16.52 2.20
C ARG A 158 4.13 -17.57 1.14
N VAL A 159 5.06 -18.47 1.47
CA VAL A 159 5.44 -19.57 0.56
C VAL A 159 4.25 -20.47 0.29
N VAL A 160 3.52 -20.89 1.34
CA VAL A 160 2.35 -21.75 1.22
C VAL A 160 1.25 -21.06 0.39
N LEU A 161 0.86 -19.83 0.75
CA LEU A 161 -0.18 -19.08 0.04
C LEU A 161 0.15 -18.87 -1.44
N LYS A 162 1.43 -18.64 -1.76
CA LYS A 162 1.89 -18.53 -3.15
C LYS A 162 1.79 -19.84 -3.90
N LYS A 163 2.22 -20.95 -3.28
CA LYS A 163 2.15 -22.31 -3.89
C LYS A 163 0.70 -22.75 -4.12
N LEU A 164 -0.21 -22.37 -3.23
CA LEU A 164 -1.65 -22.66 -3.36
C LEU A 164 -2.38 -21.69 -4.30
N GLY A 165 -1.70 -20.72 -4.92
CA GLY A 165 -2.32 -19.71 -5.78
C GLY A 165 -3.19 -18.68 -5.04
N GLN A 166 -3.21 -18.73 -3.71
CA GLN A 166 -4.00 -17.82 -2.86
C GLN A 166 -3.35 -16.45 -2.64
N SER A 167 -2.08 -16.32 -2.99
CA SER A 167 -1.37 -15.05 -3.05
C SER A 167 -0.60 -14.94 -4.36
N SER A 168 -0.70 -13.82 -5.05
CA SER A 168 0.00 -13.57 -6.30
C SER A 168 0.51 -12.13 -6.39
N ARG A 169 1.43 -11.89 -7.31
CA ARG A 169 1.73 -10.53 -7.77
C ARG A 169 0.57 -10.04 -8.64
N SER A 170 0.34 -8.72 -8.67
CA SER A 170 -0.58 -8.14 -9.64
C SER A 170 -0.15 -8.49 -11.05
N ALA A 171 -1.10 -8.91 -11.89
CA ALA A 171 -0.84 -9.08 -13.30
C ALA A 171 -0.32 -7.76 -13.89
N LYS A 172 0.65 -7.86 -14.77
CA LYS A 172 1.11 -6.68 -15.52
C LYS A 172 -0.05 -6.23 -16.41
N ARG A 173 -0.41 -4.97 -16.30
CA ARG A 173 -1.46 -4.39 -17.13
C ARG A 173 -0.83 -3.83 -18.40
N ASP A 174 -1.25 -4.35 -19.56
CA ASP A 174 -0.75 -3.96 -20.88
C ASP A 174 -1.84 -3.27 -21.73
N ARG A 175 -2.99 -2.92 -21.10
CA ARG A 175 -4.09 -2.20 -21.75
C ARG A 175 -3.63 -0.81 -22.20
N ARG A 176 -3.83 -0.54 -23.48
CA ARG A 176 -3.59 0.76 -24.12
C ARG A 176 -4.91 1.23 -24.76
N PRO A 177 -5.30 2.50 -24.60
CA PRO A 177 -6.48 3.02 -25.27
C PRO A 177 -6.28 3.05 -26.79
N THR A 178 -7.37 2.86 -27.53
CA THR A 178 -7.41 3.18 -28.95
C THR A 178 -7.67 4.66 -29.15
N ILE A 179 -7.35 5.18 -30.33
CA ILE A 179 -7.67 6.57 -30.69
C ILE A 179 -9.20 6.78 -30.61
N GLU A 180 -9.96 5.84 -31.08
CA GLU A 180 -11.41 5.90 -31.08
C GLU A 180 -12.00 5.96 -29.65
N GLU A 181 -11.45 5.17 -28.72
CA GLU A 181 -11.87 5.22 -27.31
C GLU A 181 -11.63 6.58 -26.67
N ILE A 182 -10.48 7.19 -26.96
CA ILE A 182 -10.17 8.53 -26.45
C ILE A 182 -11.02 9.59 -27.14
N ASN A 183 -11.26 9.49 -28.44
CA ASN A 183 -12.16 10.40 -29.15
C ASN A 183 -13.56 10.39 -28.51
N ARG A 184 -14.14 9.21 -28.30
CA ARG A 184 -15.45 9.06 -27.64
C ARG A 184 -15.49 9.65 -26.23
N LEU A 185 -14.42 9.52 -25.48
CA LEU A 185 -14.29 10.14 -24.15
C LEU A 185 -14.26 11.66 -24.24
N LEU A 186 -13.52 12.22 -25.20
CA LEU A 186 -13.43 13.67 -25.39
C LEU A 186 -14.73 14.26 -25.93
N ASP A 187 -15.41 13.58 -26.87
CA ASP A 187 -16.76 13.94 -27.33
C ASP A 187 -17.74 14.00 -26.14
N TYR A 188 -17.74 12.97 -25.30
CA TYR A 188 -18.57 12.91 -24.09
C TYR A 188 -18.31 14.09 -23.13
N TYR A 189 -17.04 14.41 -22.87
CA TYR A 189 -16.74 15.54 -22.00
C TYR A 189 -17.04 16.88 -22.65
N THR A 190 -16.91 17.01 -23.95
CA THR A 190 -17.36 18.23 -24.69
C THR A 190 -18.85 18.47 -24.52
N GLU A 191 -19.65 17.42 -24.60
CA GLU A 191 -21.09 17.51 -24.36
C GLU A 191 -21.39 17.84 -22.88
N MET A 192 -20.63 17.29 -21.93
CA MET A 192 -20.80 17.63 -20.50
C MET A 192 -20.45 19.08 -20.20
N ASP A 193 -19.35 19.60 -20.79
CA ASP A 193 -18.92 21.00 -20.65
C ASP A 193 -19.99 21.95 -21.21
N SER A 194 -20.55 21.65 -22.37
CA SER A 194 -21.60 22.49 -23.01
C SER A 194 -22.88 22.60 -22.17
N ARG A 195 -23.10 21.65 -21.25
CA ARG A 195 -24.24 21.65 -20.32
C ARG A 195 -23.92 22.31 -18.98
N GLU A 196 -22.73 22.94 -18.82
CA GLU A 196 -22.25 23.52 -17.56
C GLU A 196 -22.24 22.55 -16.38
N ARG A 197 -22.08 21.24 -16.67
CA ARG A 197 -22.10 20.17 -15.66
C ARG A 197 -20.71 19.70 -15.24
N ALA A 198 -19.66 20.22 -15.87
CA ALA A 198 -18.29 19.80 -15.64
C ALA A 198 -17.56 20.84 -14.77
N GLU A 199 -17.23 20.43 -13.55
CA GLU A 199 -16.36 21.20 -12.66
C GLU A 199 -14.86 20.94 -12.93
N ILE A 200 -14.53 19.82 -13.59
CA ILE A 200 -13.17 19.34 -13.82
C ILE A 200 -12.89 19.37 -15.33
N PRO A 201 -11.84 20.04 -15.79
CA PRO A 201 -11.48 20.10 -17.21
C PRO A 201 -10.88 18.77 -17.68
N MET A 202 -11.77 17.76 -17.80
CA MET A 202 -11.35 16.39 -18.08
C MET A 202 -10.70 16.22 -19.44
N ARG A 203 -11.06 17.02 -20.43
CA ARG A 203 -10.46 17.00 -21.79
C ARG A 203 -8.98 17.37 -21.72
N GLU A 204 -8.68 18.50 -21.10
CA GLU A 204 -7.33 19.00 -20.90
C GLU A 204 -6.49 18.02 -20.06
N ILE A 205 -7.08 17.47 -19.00
CA ILE A 205 -6.41 16.51 -18.11
C ILE A 205 -6.11 15.19 -18.85
N ILE A 206 -7.02 14.68 -19.70
CA ILE A 206 -6.80 13.46 -20.49
C ILE A 206 -5.68 13.67 -21.49
N VAL A 207 -5.73 14.75 -22.24
CA VAL A 207 -4.69 15.07 -23.26
C VAL A 207 -3.35 15.33 -22.58
N PHE A 208 -3.32 16.10 -21.51
CA PHE A 208 -2.11 16.30 -20.73
C PHE A 208 -1.54 15.00 -20.17
N ALA A 209 -2.37 14.12 -19.60
CA ALA A 209 -1.93 12.83 -19.06
C ALA A 209 -1.31 11.93 -20.13
N LEU A 210 -1.91 11.93 -21.35
CA LEU A 210 -1.44 11.14 -22.48
C LEU A 210 -0.03 11.59 -22.93
N TYR A 211 0.17 12.87 -23.12
CA TYR A 211 1.43 13.39 -23.65
C TYR A 211 2.52 13.56 -22.59
N SER A 212 2.17 14.06 -21.41
CA SER A 212 3.13 14.24 -20.30
C SER A 212 3.53 12.95 -19.62
N THR A 213 2.77 11.88 -19.78
CA THR A 213 2.95 10.61 -19.07
C THR A 213 2.86 10.73 -17.54
N ARG A 214 2.28 11.80 -16.98
CA ARG A 214 2.19 12.00 -15.55
C ARG A 214 1.18 11.04 -14.92
N ARG A 215 1.46 10.62 -13.67
CA ARG A 215 0.45 9.91 -12.87
C ARG A 215 -0.63 10.89 -12.45
N GLN A 216 -1.83 10.41 -12.30
CA GLN A 216 -2.99 11.20 -11.90
C GLN A 216 -2.73 12.09 -10.65
N GLU A 217 -2.08 11.56 -9.63
CA GLU A 217 -1.72 12.31 -8.43
C GLU A 217 -0.63 13.35 -8.70
N GLU A 218 0.30 13.09 -9.63
CA GLU A 218 1.33 14.03 -10.06
C GLU A 218 0.70 15.22 -10.80
N ILE A 219 -0.27 14.97 -11.69
CA ILE A 219 -1.00 16.01 -12.43
C ILE A 219 -1.62 17.04 -11.49
N THR A 220 -2.25 16.58 -10.40
CA THR A 220 -2.94 17.47 -9.46
C THR A 220 -2.02 18.18 -8.46
N ARG A 221 -0.73 17.82 -8.44
CA ARG A 221 0.27 18.43 -7.53
C ARG A 221 1.28 19.34 -8.23
N VAL A 222 1.40 19.24 -9.55
CA VAL A 222 2.27 20.15 -10.31
C VAL A 222 1.77 21.58 -10.20
N THR A 223 2.67 22.51 -9.86
CA THR A 223 2.34 23.93 -9.67
C THR A 223 2.90 24.80 -10.78
N TRP A 224 2.38 26.00 -10.90
CA TRP A 224 2.90 26.99 -11.85
C TRP A 224 4.35 27.40 -11.54
N GLU A 225 4.72 27.38 -10.25
CA GLU A 225 6.07 27.67 -9.77
C GLU A 225 7.08 26.56 -10.15
N ASP A 226 6.58 25.35 -10.35
CA ASP A 226 7.36 24.18 -10.75
C ASP A 226 7.42 23.97 -12.28
N TYR A 227 6.80 24.86 -13.07
CA TYR A 227 6.75 24.77 -14.53
C TYR A 227 7.71 25.77 -15.18
N GLU A 228 8.68 25.27 -15.93
CA GLU A 228 9.70 26.06 -16.65
C GLU A 228 9.53 26.04 -18.19
N GLY A 229 8.35 25.71 -18.67
CA GLY A 229 8.04 25.63 -20.10
C GLY A 229 8.33 24.26 -20.69
N ASP A 230 9.59 23.86 -20.85
CA ASP A 230 9.97 22.57 -21.43
C ASP A 230 10.08 21.42 -20.42
N ARG A 231 10.00 21.72 -19.14
CA ARG A 231 10.07 20.74 -18.05
C ARG A 231 9.23 21.15 -16.85
N VAL A 232 8.98 20.18 -15.97
CA VAL A 232 8.22 20.39 -14.74
C VAL A 232 8.86 19.63 -13.58
N LEU A 233 8.93 20.27 -12.40
CA LEU A 233 9.37 19.62 -11.18
C LEU A 233 8.21 18.83 -10.57
N VAL A 234 8.37 17.52 -10.50
CA VAL A 234 7.40 16.63 -9.81
C VAL A 234 7.93 16.34 -8.42
N ARG A 235 7.33 16.99 -7.43
CA ARG A 235 7.71 16.82 -6.02
C ARG A 235 7.21 15.49 -5.49
N ASP A 236 7.99 14.88 -4.57
CA ASP A 236 7.68 13.60 -3.93
C ASP A 236 7.22 12.52 -4.94
N MET A 237 7.90 12.40 -6.06
CA MET A 237 7.57 11.42 -7.08
C MET A 237 7.61 10.02 -6.48
N LYS A 238 6.55 9.23 -6.71
CA LYS A 238 6.41 7.89 -6.17
C LYS A 238 7.58 6.98 -6.56
N HIS A 239 8.41 6.62 -5.59
CA HIS A 239 9.51 5.68 -5.75
C HIS A 239 9.50 4.62 -4.63
N PRO A 240 9.74 3.32 -4.91
CA PRO A 240 9.71 2.26 -3.88
C PRO A 240 10.66 2.49 -2.71
N GLY A 241 11.84 3.04 -2.96
CA GLY A 241 12.89 3.26 -1.93
C GLY A 241 12.84 4.63 -1.25
N GLN A 242 12.15 5.61 -1.81
CA GLN A 242 12.13 6.99 -1.28
C GLN A 242 10.77 7.63 -1.56
N LYS A 243 10.00 7.91 -0.50
CA LYS A 243 8.65 8.47 -0.62
C LYS A 243 8.59 9.97 -0.44
N ILE A 244 9.52 10.56 0.28
CA ILE A 244 9.57 11.99 0.61
C ILE A 244 10.91 12.55 0.13
N GLY A 245 10.89 13.76 -0.43
CA GLY A 245 12.07 14.44 -0.97
C GLY A 245 12.59 13.82 -2.27
N ASN A 246 11.75 13.03 -2.97
CA ASN A 246 12.07 12.50 -4.28
C ASN A 246 11.55 13.46 -5.36
N ASP A 247 12.14 14.64 -5.43
CA ASP A 247 11.80 15.66 -6.41
C ASP A 247 12.55 15.38 -7.72
N THR A 248 11.83 15.36 -8.83
CA THR A 248 12.39 14.97 -10.11
C THR A 248 11.91 15.93 -11.19
N TRP A 249 12.86 16.56 -11.88
CA TRP A 249 12.58 17.27 -13.12
C TRP A 249 12.18 16.27 -14.20
N CYS A 250 11.12 16.59 -14.90
CA CYS A 250 10.60 15.79 -16.00
C CYS A 250 10.40 16.66 -17.22
N ASP A 251 10.96 16.23 -18.34
CA ASP A 251 10.78 16.92 -19.62
C ASP A 251 9.31 16.83 -20.06
N LEU A 252 8.83 17.90 -20.66
CA LEU A 252 7.49 17.97 -21.22
C LEU A 252 7.56 17.96 -22.74
N PRO A 253 6.97 16.95 -23.41
CA PRO A 253 6.78 16.97 -24.84
C PRO A 253 6.01 18.24 -25.30
N PRO A 254 6.26 18.74 -26.52
CA PRO A 254 5.63 19.97 -27.04
C PRO A 254 4.11 19.96 -26.88
N GLU A 255 3.47 18.81 -27.09
CA GLU A 255 2.02 18.66 -27.00
C GLU A 255 1.51 18.84 -25.55
N ALA A 256 2.25 18.33 -24.57
CA ALA A 256 1.90 18.51 -23.15
C ALA A 256 2.06 19.98 -22.72
N ARG A 257 3.10 20.65 -23.21
CA ARG A 257 3.31 22.10 -23.00
C ARG A 257 2.16 22.92 -23.54
N ARG A 258 1.75 22.66 -24.78
CA ARG A 258 0.62 23.34 -25.43
C ARG A 258 -0.63 23.29 -24.54
N VAL A 259 -0.93 22.14 -23.90
CA VAL A 259 -2.08 22.03 -23.00
C VAL A 259 -1.93 22.93 -21.78
N ILE A 260 -0.76 22.99 -21.15
CA ILE A 260 -0.55 23.89 -20.00
C ILE A 260 -0.66 25.36 -20.43
N ASP A 261 -0.10 25.72 -21.58
CA ASP A 261 -0.02 27.10 -22.06
C ASP A 261 -1.42 27.66 -22.44
N THR A 262 -2.43 26.81 -22.66
CA THR A 262 -3.83 27.25 -22.86
C THR A 262 -4.57 27.52 -21.55
N LEU A 263 -4.05 27.07 -20.43
CA LEU A 263 -4.69 27.26 -19.14
C LEU A 263 -4.40 28.65 -18.56
N PRO A 264 -5.35 29.23 -17.83
CA PRO A 264 -5.12 30.53 -17.20
C PRO A 264 -3.99 30.41 -16.14
N ARG A 265 -2.94 31.22 -16.31
CA ARG A 265 -1.85 31.27 -15.32
C ARG A 265 -2.35 31.76 -13.98
N GLY A 266 -1.96 31.02 -12.92
CA GLY A 266 -2.35 31.32 -11.55
C GLY A 266 -1.22 31.06 -10.56
N LYS A 267 -1.57 30.94 -9.28
CA LYS A 267 -0.68 30.50 -8.20
C LYS A 267 -1.05 29.09 -7.78
N GLY A 268 -0.06 28.29 -7.37
CA GLY A 268 -0.27 26.93 -6.90
C GLY A 268 -0.50 25.91 -8.02
N ALA A 269 -1.34 24.90 -7.77
CA ALA A 269 -1.50 23.79 -8.71
C ALA A 269 -2.08 24.21 -10.06
N ILE A 270 -1.51 23.66 -11.15
CA ILE A 270 -2.00 23.87 -12.52
C ILE A 270 -3.39 23.24 -12.69
N PHE A 271 -3.58 22.04 -12.12
CA PHE A 271 -4.86 21.34 -12.09
C PHE A 271 -5.31 21.15 -10.64
N PRO A 272 -5.92 22.15 -9.99
CA PRO A 272 -6.26 22.15 -8.55
C PRO A 272 -7.49 21.28 -8.23
N TYR A 273 -7.48 20.03 -8.68
CA TYR A 273 -8.59 19.10 -8.52
C TYR A 273 -8.20 17.88 -7.70
N ASN A 274 -9.19 17.25 -7.07
CA ASN A 274 -8.93 16.00 -6.35
C ASN A 274 -8.65 14.85 -7.35
N HIS A 275 -7.49 14.22 -7.23
CA HIS A 275 -7.11 13.12 -8.12
C HIS A 275 -8.11 11.97 -8.14
N ARG A 276 -8.82 11.68 -7.01
CA ARG A 276 -9.84 10.63 -6.97
C ARG A 276 -11.08 11.01 -7.75
N SER A 277 -11.45 12.30 -7.76
CA SER A 277 -12.57 12.80 -8.55
C SER A 277 -12.29 12.66 -10.05
N ILE A 278 -11.05 12.93 -10.50
CA ILE A 278 -10.61 12.69 -11.88
C ILE A 278 -10.77 11.20 -12.24
N SER A 279 -10.26 10.29 -11.40
CA SER A 279 -10.40 8.84 -11.64
C SER A 279 -11.85 8.37 -11.63
N GLY A 280 -12.65 8.91 -10.72
CA GLY A 280 -14.08 8.62 -10.61
C GLY A 280 -14.84 9.07 -11.85
N SER A 281 -14.60 10.30 -12.32
CA SER A 281 -15.19 10.84 -13.55
C SER A 281 -14.80 9.99 -14.77
N PHE A 282 -13.52 9.70 -14.96
CA PHE A 282 -13.04 8.87 -16.05
C PHE A 282 -13.68 7.48 -16.07
N THR A 283 -13.75 6.83 -14.91
CA THR A 283 -14.35 5.50 -14.78
C THR A 283 -15.86 5.52 -15.09
N LYS A 284 -16.58 6.57 -14.65
CA LYS A 284 -18.01 6.74 -14.96
C LYS A 284 -18.23 6.94 -16.45
N ALA A 285 -17.41 7.78 -17.10
CA ALA A 285 -17.47 8.01 -18.54
C ALA A 285 -17.20 6.72 -19.33
N CYS A 286 -16.16 5.95 -18.98
CA CYS A 286 -15.87 4.66 -19.60
C CYS A 286 -17.06 3.69 -19.48
N LYS A 287 -17.71 3.62 -18.32
CA LYS A 287 -18.91 2.78 -18.12
C LYS A 287 -20.06 3.24 -18.97
N PHE A 288 -20.35 4.54 -18.99
CA PHE A 288 -21.43 5.12 -19.79
C PHE A 288 -21.24 4.85 -21.30
N LEU A 289 -20.01 5.01 -21.77
CA LEU A 289 -19.63 4.76 -23.17
C LEU A 289 -19.39 3.28 -23.49
N THR A 290 -19.57 2.37 -22.54
CA THR A 290 -19.33 0.92 -22.73
C THR A 290 -17.90 0.64 -23.20
N ILE A 291 -16.90 1.39 -22.68
CA ILE A 291 -15.48 1.17 -22.94
C ILE A 291 -14.97 0.20 -21.87
N PRO A 292 -14.66 -1.07 -22.20
CA PRO A 292 -14.31 -2.08 -21.23
C PRO A 292 -12.87 -1.89 -20.74
N ASP A 293 -12.68 -2.10 -19.44
CA ASP A 293 -11.38 -2.24 -18.79
C ASP A 293 -10.36 -1.14 -19.16
N LEU A 294 -10.81 0.13 -19.28
CA LEU A 294 -9.94 1.29 -19.46
C LEU A 294 -9.89 2.09 -18.16
N HIS A 295 -8.67 2.35 -17.67
CA HIS A 295 -8.41 3.13 -16.48
C HIS A 295 -7.58 4.38 -16.80
N PHE A 296 -7.71 5.43 -16.01
CA PHE A 296 -6.95 6.67 -16.22
C PHE A 296 -5.42 6.43 -16.28
N HIS A 297 -4.91 5.47 -15.50
CA HIS A 297 -3.47 5.13 -15.52
C HIS A 297 -2.98 4.55 -16.85
N ASP A 298 -3.88 4.02 -17.69
CA ASP A 298 -3.52 3.46 -18.99
C ASP A 298 -3.11 4.55 -19.98
N LEU A 299 -3.51 5.81 -19.75
CA LEU A 299 -3.02 6.98 -20.52
C LEU A 299 -1.49 7.15 -20.37
N ARG A 300 -0.96 6.93 -19.14
CA ARG A 300 0.49 6.93 -18.93
C ARG A 300 1.18 5.77 -19.64
N HIS A 301 0.56 4.59 -19.67
CA HIS A 301 1.10 3.46 -20.42
C HIS A 301 1.12 3.74 -21.90
N GLU A 302 0.07 4.34 -22.45
CA GLU A 302 0.01 4.78 -23.84
C GLU A 302 1.08 5.82 -24.15
N GLY A 303 1.19 6.89 -23.35
CA GLY A 303 2.19 7.94 -23.56
C GLY A 303 3.61 7.40 -23.50
N ALA A 304 3.94 6.53 -22.55
CA ALA A 304 5.26 5.89 -22.48
C ALA A 304 5.52 4.98 -23.69
N SER A 305 4.53 4.22 -24.13
CA SER A 305 4.64 3.38 -25.34
C SER A 305 4.87 4.23 -26.60
N ARG A 306 4.11 5.34 -26.75
CA ARG A 306 4.26 6.31 -27.83
C ARG A 306 5.72 6.79 -27.99
N LEU A 307 6.35 7.18 -26.88
CA LEU A 307 7.75 7.67 -26.94
C LEU A 307 8.71 6.61 -27.47
N PHE A 308 8.55 5.35 -27.11
CA PHE A 308 9.34 4.25 -27.67
C PHE A 308 9.01 4.00 -29.16
N GLU A 309 7.75 4.05 -29.53
CA GLU A 309 7.28 3.91 -30.93
C GLU A 309 7.80 5.01 -31.83
N MET A 310 7.98 6.22 -31.29
CA MET A 310 8.65 7.34 -31.96
C MET A 310 10.17 7.17 -32.07
N GLY A 311 10.76 6.14 -31.48
CA GLY A 311 12.19 5.84 -31.54
C GLY A 311 13.04 6.47 -30.42
N LEU A 312 12.43 7.04 -29.38
CA LEU A 312 13.21 7.56 -28.25
C LEU A 312 13.87 6.42 -27.48
N ASN A 313 15.12 6.62 -27.09
CA ASN A 313 15.85 5.67 -26.26
C ASN A 313 15.43 5.74 -24.77
N ILE A 314 15.86 4.75 -23.99
CA ILE A 314 15.49 4.63 -22.55
C ILE A 314 15.81 5.91 -21.75
N PRO A 315 17.00 6.56 -21.86
CA PRO A 315 17.29 7.80 -21.16
C PRO A 315 16.30 8.93 -21.47
N HIS A 316 15.97 9.16 -22.73
CA HIS A 316 15.01 10.21 -23.12
C HIS A 316 13.59 9.89 -22.61
N VAL A 317 13.14 8.63 -22.75
CA VAL A 317 11.85 8.22 -22.18
C VAL A 317 11.85 8.36 -20.66
N ALA A 318 12.96 8.06 -19.98
CA ALA A 318 13.09 8.22 -18.54
C ALA A 318 13.01 9.70 -18.12
N ALA A 319 13.62 10.62 -18.88
CA ALA A 319 13.54 12.06 -18.63
C ALA A 319 12.09 12.56 -18.71
N VAL A 320 11.33 12.13 -19.72
CA VAL A 320 9.91 12.49 -19.85
C VAL A 320 9.08 11.81 -18.75
N THR A 321 9.22 10.52 -18.54
CA THR A 321 8.35 9.74 -17.65
C THR A 321 8.71 9.85 -16.17
N GLY A 322 9.91 10.31 -15.84
CA GLY A 322 10.45 10.39 -14.48
C GLY A 322 10.81 9.03 -13.87
N HIS A 323 11.07 8.01 -14.68
CA HIS A 323 11.49 6.71 -14.17
C HIS A 323 12.97 6.71 -13.79
N ARG A 324 13.29 6.57 -12.50
CA ARG A 324 14.67 6.40 -12.01
C ARG A 324 15.25 5.00 -12.30
N SER A 325 14.39 4.00 -12.36
CA SER A 325 14.79 2.61 -12.66
C SER A 325 14.42 2.25 -14.08
N TRP A 326 15.43 2.00 -14.90
CA TRP A 326 15.26 1.52 -16.28
C TRP A 326 14.55 0.17 -16.35
N ALA A 327 14.64 -0.65 -15.28
CA ALA A 327 13.91 -1.90 -15.19
C ALA A 327 12.38 -1.71 -15.33
N SER A 328 11.86 -0.54 -14.89
CA SER A 328 10.44 -0.18 -15.06
C SER A 328 10.06 0.10 -16.51
N LEU A 329 11.02 0.54 -17.33
CA LEU A 329 10.84 0.82 -18.76
C LEU A 329 11.10 -0.39 -19.65
N LYS A 330 11.77 -1.43 -19.13
CA LYS A 330 12.06 -2.66 -19.87
C LYS A 330 10.83 -3.28 -20.55
N ARG A 331 9.66 -3.09 -19.96
CA ARG A 331 8.38 -3.59 -20.51
C ARG A 331 7.98 -2.97 -21.85
N TYR A 332 8.58 -1.85 -22.24
CA TYR A 332 8.28 -1.14 -23.49
C TYR A 332 9.36 -1.33 -24.55
N THR A 333 10.54 -1.85 -24.21
CA THR A 333 11.69 -1.94 -25.12
C THR A 333 11.52 -2.92 -26.27
N HIS A 334 10.46 -3.73 -26.25
CA HIS A 334 10.11 -4.65 -27.34
C HIS A 334 9.20 -4.02 -28.39
N LEU A 335 8.70 -2.79 -28.14
CA LEU A 335 7.84 -2.09 -29.08
C LEU A 335 8.61 -1.72 -30.35
N ARG A 336 7.96 -1.91 -31.50
CA ARG A 336 8.52 -1.51 -32.79
C ARG A 336 8.42 -0.01 -32.94
N GLN A 337 9.38 0.58 -33.61
CA GLN A 337 9.35 2.01 -33.99
C GLN A 337 8.40 2.16 -35.18
N THR A 338 7.19 2.58 -34.90
CA THR A 338 6.10 2.75 -35.87
C THR A 338 5.75 4.22 -36.12
N GLY A 339 6.46 5.13 -35.44
CA GLY A 339 6.16 6.55 -35.44
C GLY A 339 5.13 6.96 -34.38
N ASP A 340 4.68 8.20 -34.46
CA ASP A 340 3.71 8.73 -33.52
C ASP A 340 2.28 8.35 -33.91
N LYS A 341 1.67 7.47 -33.17
CA LYS A 341 0.26 7.07 -33.33
C LYS A 341 -0.72 8.25 -33.27
N TRP A 342 -0.37 9.31 -32.54
CA TRP A 342 -1.19 10.50 -32.29
C TRP A 342 -0.80 11.69 -33.19
N ALA A 343 0.05 11.49 -34.21
CA ALA A 343 0.40 12.52 -35.16
C ALA A 343 -0.86 13.04 -35.88
N GLY A 344 -1.03 14.36 -35.92
CA GLY A 344 -2.19 15.00 -36.58
C GLY A 344 -3.54 14.70 -35.87
N TRP A 345 -3.52 14.30 -34.60
CA TRP A 345 -4.75 14.05 -33.86
C TRP A 345 -5.52 15.34 -33.58
N LYS A 346 -6.69 15.47 -34.19
CA LYS A 346 -7.52 16.68 -34.19
C LYS A 346 -7.81 17.28 -32.81
N TRP A 347 -7.93 16.43 -31.78
CA TRP A 347 -8.26 16.88 -30.43
C TRP A 347 -7.14 17.67 -29.77
N LEU A 348 -5.87 17.43 -30.13
CA LEU A 348 -4.79 18.24 -29.62
C LEU A 348 -4.93 19.70 -30.08
N ASP A 349 -5.29 19.91 -31.34
CA ASP A 349 -5.46 21.25 -31.88
C ASP A 349 -6.74 21.95 -31.43
N LEU A 350 -7.80 21.15 -31.14
CA LEU A 350 -9.04 21.66 -30.55
C LEU A 350 -8.89 22.10 -29.09
N ILE A 351 -8.11 21.35 -28.30
CA ILE A 351 -7.92 21.62 -26.86
C ILE A 351 -6.77 22.59 -26.64
N ALA A 352 -5.71 22.46 -27.40
CA ALA A 352 -4.50 23.26 -27.28
C ALA A 352 -4.06 23.82 -28.68
N PRO A 353 -4.78 24.78 -29.23
CA PRO A 353 -4.46 25.36 -30.56
C PRO A 353 -3.05 25.94 -30.56
N VAL A 354 -2.38 25.81 -31.70
CA VAL A 354 -1.09 26.48 -31.92
C VAL A 354 -1.35 27.97 -31.92
N GLN A 355 -0.78 28.71 -30.99
CA GLN A 355 -0.83 30.16 -31.02
C GLN A 355 -0.06 30.64 -32.27
N ALA A 356 -0.71 31.40 -33.11
CA ALA A 356 -0.01 32.07 -34.19
C ALA A 356 1.08 32.95 -33.56
N GLN A 357 2.33 32.76 -33.98
CA GLN A 357 3.41 33.68 -33.59
C GLN A 357 3.05 35.07 -34.12
N SER A 358 2.68 35.97 -33.24
CA SER A 358 2.49 37.39 -33.53
C SER A 358 3.82 38.07 -33.63
#